data_82a2d4c3eaaf90a63950db7a590be533
#
_entry.id   82a2d4c3eaaf90a63950db7a590be533
#
_cell.length_a   1.000
_cell.length_b   1.000
_cell.length_c   1.000
_cell.angle_alpha   90.00
_cell.angle_beta   90.00
_cell.angle_gamma   90.00
#
_symmetry.space_group_name_H-M   'P 1'
#
loop_
_entity.id
_entity.type
_entity.pdbx_description
1 polymer ?
#
loop_
_entity_poly.entity_id
_entity_poly.type
_entity_poly.pdbx_seq_one_letter_code
_entity_poly.pdbx_strand_id
1 'polypeptide(L)'
;MSESLVGKGYSEVMNNSLTKSAYVANLGMNQLKEEHQVRMLNPLSQDLDVMRQSLLYGLLENIAHNQNRQSPNLRLFEFGKTYAKYTSGYVETQQLIICTTGQRHSDNWLSPEKGKDTLTSYFDLKGVLVGLLERLGFSSSLQEKALSNQLFEDGQAFEVHKKTMAEIGWAPAELLNAFGIKNPVYYAVVNWDLVMDLLTRVKIEYSELPKAFATRRDFSLLIDQQVSFASLRSVALQADRKILKSVGLFDVYEGKN
;
A
#
# COMPACT_ATOMS: atom_id res chain seq x y z
N MET A 1 10.71 -4.34 11.26
CA MET A 1 9.48 -3.88 10.58
C MET A 1 8.31 -4.82 10.78
N SER A 2 8.49 -6.14 10.69
CA SER A 2 7.42 -7.11 11.00
C SER A 2 6.80 -6.87 12.37
N GLU A 3 7.59 -6.72 13.42
CA GLU A 3 7.06 -6.41 14.78
C GLU A 3 6.20 -5.14 14.83
N SER A 4 6.54 -4.12 14.02
CA SER A 4 5.75 -2.90 13.94
C SER A 4 4.40 -3.12 13.26
N LEU A 5 4.33 -3.99 12.27
CA LEU A 5 3.08 -4.38 11.61
C LEU A 5 2.24 -5.29 12.52
N VAL A 6 2.87 -6.27 13.17
CA VAL A 6 2.21 -7.14 14.16
C VAL A 6 1.62 -6.30 15.31
N GLY A 7 2.37 -5.32 15.82
CA GLY A 7 1.88 -4.38 16.85
C GLY A 7 0.69 -3.52 16.41
N LYS A 8 0.44 -3.41 15.09
CA LYS A 8 -0.74 -2.75 14.50
C LYS A 8 -1.86 -3.75 14.14
N GLY A 9 -1.73 -5.01 14.53
CA GLY A 9 -2.72 -6.06 14.32
C GLY A 9 -2.66 -6.73 12.95
N TYR A 10 -1.52 -6.64 12.23
CA TYR A 10 -1.30 -7.38 11.01
C TYR A 10 -0.69 -8.74 11.29
N SER A 11 -1.09 -9.75 10.53
CA SER A 11 -0.52 -11.10 10.55
C SER A 11 0.39 -11.32 9.36
N GLU A 12 1.56 -11.88 9.60
CA GLU A 12 2.47 -12.28 8.52
C GLU A 12 1.97 -13.54 7.83
N VAL A 13 2.00 -13.55 6.51
CA VAL A 13 1.74 -14.72 5.68
C VAL A 13 2.97 -15.06 4.88
N MET A 14 3.14 -16.33 4.55
CA MET A 14 4.22 -16.83 3.70
C MET A 14 3.61 -17.69 2.60
N ASN A 15 3.58 -17.13 1.39
CA ASN A 15 3.06 -17.82 0.23
C ASN A 15 4.18 -18.50 -0.57
N ASN A 16 3.82 -19.53 -1.34
CA ASN A 16 4.74 -20.20 -2.21
C ASN A 16 5.29 -19.22 -3.28
N SER A 17 6.56 -19.33 -3.60
CA SER A 17 7.18 -18.60 -4.71
C SER A 17 6.76 -19.13 -6.10
N LEU A 18 6.24 -20.34 -6.17
CA LEU A 18 5.64 -20.91 -7.37
C LEU A 18 4.14 -20.59 -7.40
N THR A 19 3.63 -20.27 -8.58
CA THR A 19 2.24 -19.89 -8.80
C THR A 19 1.76 -20.34 -10.21
N LYS A 20 0.51 -20.03 -10.53
CA LYS A 20 -0.12 -20.35 -11.81
C LYS A 20 0.26 -19.35 -12.89
N SER A 21 0.74 -19.81 -14.03
CA SER A 21 0.97 -18.94 -15.21
C SER A 21 -0.31 -18.24 -15.67
N ALA A 22 -1.46 -18.89 -15.49
CA ALA A 22 -2.77 -18.35 -15.81
C ALA A 22 -3.11 -17.03 -15.09
N TYR A 23 -2.52 -16.73 -13.95
CA TYR A 23 -2.76 -15.45 -13.28
C TYR A 23 -2.26 -14.27 -14.10
N VAL A 24 -1.07 -14.38 -14.68
CA VAL A 24 -0.55 -13.31 -15.54
C VAL A 24 -1.30 -13.24 -16.86
N ALA A 25 -1.60 -14.40 -17.46
CA ALA A 25 -2.32 -14.48 -18.73
C ALA A 25 -3.72 -13.85 -18.66
N ASN A 26 -4.46 -14.13 -17.58
CA ASN A 26 -5.86 -13.73 -17.47
C ASN A 26 -6.06 -12.45 -16.63
N LEU A 27 -5.17 -12.14 -15.69
CA LEU A 27 -5.33 -11.10 -14.68
C LEU A 27 -4.13 -10.16 -14.57
N GLY A 28 -3.20 -10.23 -15.52
CA GLY A 28 -1.97 -9.40 -15.52
C GLY A 28 -2.22 -7.93 -15.86
N MET A 29 -3.41 -7.61 -16.37
CA MET A 29 -3.89 -6.23 -16.66
C MET A 29 -2.87 -5.38 -17.42
N ASN A 30 -2.15 -5.98 -18.38
CA ASN A 30 -1.04 -5.38 -19.12
C ASN A 30 0.16 -4.90 -18.27
N GLN A 31 0.07 -5.01 -16.94
CA GLN A 31 1.15 -4.65 -16.02
C GLN A 31 2.18 -5.78 -15.86
N LEU A 32 1.69 -7.03 -15.76
CA LEU A 32 2.50 -8.23 -15.74
C LEU A 32 2.44 -8.90 -17.09
N LYS A 33 3.58 -9.39 -17.59
CA LYS A 33 3.68 -9.94 -18.94
C LYS A 33 4.09 -11.40 -18.91
N GLU A 34 3.45 -12.22 -19.75
CA GLU A 34 3.77 -13.64 -19.89
C GLU A 34 5.21 -13.88 -20.35
N GLU A 35 5.74 -13.01 -21.22
CA GLU A 35 7.13 -13.08 -21.70
C GLU A 35 8.18 -12.95 -20.59
N HIS A 36 7.80 -12.31 -19.46
CA HIS A 36 8.65 -12.14 -18.29
C HIS A 36 8.49 -13.27 -17.27
N GLN A 37 7.66 -14.28 -17.52
CA GLN A 37 7.51 -15.41 -16.60
C GLN A 37 8.77 -16.28 -16.55
N VAL A 38 9.15 -16.66 -15.34
CA VAL A 38 10.19 -17.67 -15.10
C VAL A 38 9.50 -19.01 -14.96
N ARG A 39 9.52 -19.81 -16.03
CA ARG A 39 8.86 -21.11 -16.09
C ARG A 39 9.72 -22.21 -15.50
N MET A 40 9.07 -23.14 -14.79
CA MET A 40 9.72 -24.34 -14.28
C MET A 40 9.97 -25.34 -15.44
N LEU A 41 11.15 -25.95 -15.44
CA LEU A 41 11.47 -27.00 -16.44
C LEU A 41 10.60 -28.25 -16.28
N ASN A 42 10.37 -28.66 -15.03
CA ASN A 42 9.57 -29.82 -14.68
C ASN A 42 8.57 -29.43 -13.58
N PRO A 43 7.43 -28.81 -13.91
CA PRO A 43 6.47 -28.40 -12.91
C PRO A 43 5.79 -29.62 -12.28
N LEU A 44 5.61 -29.59 -10.96
CA LEU A 44 4.91 -30.66 -10.23
C LEU A 44 3.40 -30.66 -10.50
N SER A 45 2.84 -29.52 -10.87
CA SER A 45 1.45 -29.37 -11.26
C SER A 45 1.28 -28.11 -12.15
N GLN A 46 0.14 -28.01 -12.83
CA GLN A 46 -0.23 -26.81 -13.59
C GLN A 46 -0.50 -25.59 -12.69
N ASP A 47 -0.70 -25.83 -11.40
CA ASP A 47 -0.93 -24.77 -10.41
C ASP A 47 0.38 -24.16 -9.86
N LEU A 48 1.52 -24.76 -10.16
CA LEU A 48 2.85 -24.38 -9.68
C LEU A 48 3.87 -24.45 -10.81
N ASP A 49 3.59 -23.80 -11.93
CA ASP A 49 4.37 -23.93 -13.17
C ASP A 49 5.33 -22.76 -13.43
N VAL A 50 5.13 -21.61 -12.73
CA VAL A 50 5.96 -20.42 -12.87
C VAL A 50 6.34 -19.83 -11.51
N MET A 51 7.45 -19.06 -11.49
CA MET A 51 7.78 -18.20 -10.37
C MET A 51 6.89 -16.95 -10.38
N ARG A 52 6.44 -16.51 -9.20
CA ARG A 52 5.53 -15.36 -9.04
C ARG A 52 6.17 -14.04 -9.47
N GLN A 53 5.49 -13.27 -10.31
CA GLN A 53 5.87 -11.90 -10.67
C GLN A 53 5.30 -10.86 -9.69
N SER A 54 4.33 -11.22 -8.88
CA SER A 54 3.69 -10.35 -7.87
C SER A 54 3.34 -11.17 -6.62
N LEU A 55 3.39 -10.51 -5.46
CA LEU A 55 2.91 -11.08 -4.19
C LEU A 55 1.37 -11.02 -4.10
N LEU A 56 0.72 -10.23 -4.95
CA LEU A 56 -0.71 -9.95 -4.88
C LEU A 56 -1.58 -11.20 -5.00
N TYR A 57 -1.30 -12.09 -5.95
CA TYR A 57 -2.15 -13.26 -6.20
C TYR A 57 -2.19 -14.22 -5.00
N GLY A 58 -1.04 -14.52 -4.40
CA GLY A 58 -1.00 -15.34 -3.18
C GLY A 58 -1.73 -14.68 -2.01
N LEU A 59 -1.66 -13.36 -1.92
CA LEU A 59 -2.40 -12.60 -0.91
C LEU A 59 -3.92 -12.70 -1.15
N LEU A 60 -4.38 -12.57 -2.39
CA LEU A 60 -5.80 -12.72 -2.75
C LEU A 60 -6.30 -14.14 -2.49
N GLU A 61 -5.49 -15.18 -2.75
CA GLU A 61 -5.79 -16.57 -2.37
C GLU A 61 -6.01 -16.71 -0.85
N ASN A 62 -5.14 -16.08 -0.03
CA ASN A 62 -5.29 -16.09 1.42
C ASN A 62 -6.58 -15.40 1.85
N ILE A 63 -6.92 -14.27 1.25
CA ILE A 63 -8.16 -13.54 1.56
C ILE A 63 -9.38 -14.40 1.21
N ALA A 64 -9.42 -14.96 0.00
CA ALA A 64 -10.51 -15.84 -0.43
C ALA A 64 -10.66 -17.07 0.48
N HIS A 65 -9.53 -17.70 0.84
CA HIS A 65 -9.51 -18.86 1.73
C HIS A 65 -10.11 -18.54 3.10
N ASN A 66 -9.70 -17.43 3.71
CA ASN A 66 -10.19 -17.02 5.02
C ASN A 66 -11.65 -16.56 4.98
N GLN A 67 -12.03 -15.79 3.94
CA GLN A 67 -13.41 -15.36 3.76
C GLN A 67 -14.38 -16.55 3.65
N ASN A 68 -13.99 -17.60 2.92
CA ASN A 68 -14.77 -18.85 2.80
C ASN A 68 -14.89 -19.61 4.15
N ARG A 69 -14.05 -19.29 5.13
CA ARG A 69 -14.09 -19.82 6.50
C ARG A 69 -14.69 -18.84 7.50
N GLN A 70 -15.49 -17.88 7.03
CA GLN A 70 -16.17 -16.88 7.85
C GLN A 70 -15.22 -15.96 8.65
N SER A 71 -14.00 -15.77 8.16
CA SER A 71 -13.03 -14.83 8.71
C SER A 71 -12.69 -13.74 7.67
N PRO A 72 -13.63 -12.80 7.39
CA PRO A 72 -13.46 -11.81 6.32
C PRO A 72 -12.65 -10.57 6.73
N ASN A 73 -12.40 -10.38 8.04
CA ASN A 73 -11.73 -9.18 8.57
C ASN A 73 -10.24 -9.46 8.69
N LEU A 74 -9.47 -9.04 7.71
CA LEU A 74 -8.07 -9.44 7.60
C LEU A 74 -7.15 -8.21 7.48
N ARG A 75 -6.02 -8.31 8.15
CA ARG A 75 -4.85 -7.44 8.02
C ARG A 75 -3.65 -8.34 7.85
N LEU A 76 -3.13 -8.40 6.64
CA LEU A 76 -2.08 -9.32 6.27
C LEU A 76 -0.88 -8.57 5.70
N PHE A 77 0.31 -9.13 5.88
CA PHE A 77 1.50 -8.68 5.17
C PHE A 77 2.41 -9.85 4.82
N GLU A 78 3.21 -9.68 3.79
CA GLU A 78 4.23 -10.64 3.38
C GLU A 78 5.49 -9.90 2.94
N PHE A 79 6.64 -10.31 3.50
CA PHE A 79 7.93 -10.05 2.89
C PHE A 79 8.27 -11.21 1.96
N GLY A 80 8.43 -10.93 0.67
CA GLY A 80 8.66 -11.96 -0.30
C GLY A 80 9.44 -11.48 -1.51
N LYS A 81 9.90 -12.42 -2.32
CA LYS A 81 10.55 -12.13 -3.58
C LYS A 81 9.58 -12.32 -4.75
N THR A 82 9.74 -11.48 -5.75
CA THR A 82 9.14 -11.63 -7.07
C THR A 82 10.22 -11.88 -8.10
N TYR A 83 9.86 -12.53 -9.20
CA TYR A 83 10.81 -13.05 -10.18
C TYR A 83 10.36 -12.67 -11.58
N ALA A 84 11.29 -12.18 -12.38
CA ALA A 84 11.05 -11.87 -13.78
C ALA A 84 12.25 -12.25 -14.65
N LYS A 85 11.97 -12.59 -15.91
CA LYS A 85 12.99 -12.88 -16.93
C LYS A 85 12.97 -11.74 -17.96
N TYR A 86 14.12 -11.15 -18.19
CA TYR A 86 14.33 -10.14 -19.21
C TYR A 86 15.41 -10.61 -20.19
N THR A 87 15.62 -9.86 -21.26
CA THR A 87 16.73 -10.11 -22.21
C THR A 87 18.10 -10.01 -21.53
N SER A 88 18.22 -9.22 -20.47
CA SER A 88 19.41 -9.07 -19.63
C SER A 88 19.64 -10.21 -18.64
N GLY A 89 18.67 -11.11 -18.45
CA GLY A 89 18.74 -12.22 -17.49
C GLY A 89 17.56 -12.27 -16.53
N TYR A 90 17.72 -13.03 -15.45
CA TYR A 90 16.74 -13.17 -14.39
C TYR A 90 16.91 -12.07 -13.36
N VAL A 91 15.79 -11.54 -12.91
CA VAL A 91 15.73 -10.50 -11.87
C VAL A 91 14.88 -11.00 -10.71
N GLU A 92 15.43 -10.90 -9.51
CA GLU A 92 14.70 -11.08 -8.26
C GLU A 92 14.54 -9.72 -7.60
N THR A 93 13.35 -9.45 -7.07
CA THR A 93 13.08 -8.20 -6.33
C THR A 93 12.45 -8.53 -5.00
N GLN A 94 13.01 -8.05 -3.91
CA GLN A 94 12.38 -8.11 -2.60
C GLN A 94 11.27 -7.06 -2.48
N GLN A 95 10.11 -7.49 -2.04
CA GLN A 95 8.95 -6.65 -1.84
C GLN A 95 8.33 -6.90 -0.48
N LEU A 96 7.65 -5.89 0.04
CA LEU A 96 6.69 -6.02 1.12
C LEU A 96 5.31 -5.69 0.56
N ILE A 97 4.36 -6.62 0.70
CA ILE A 97 2.95 -6.34 0.47
C ILE A 97 2.22 -6.25 1.80
N ILE A 98 1.32 -5.28 1.92
CA ILE A 98 0.46 -5.10 3.10
C ILE A 98 -0.96 -4.96 2.60
N CYS A 99 -1.92 -5.62 3.23
CA CYS A 99 -3.33 -5.45 2.87
C CYS A 99 -4.24 -5.37 4.08
N THR A 100 -5.42 -4.78 3.84
CA THR A 100 -6.52 -4.74 4.79
C THR A 100 -7.85 -4.92 4.06
N THR A 101 -8.75 -5.69 4.65
CA THR A 101 -10.11 -5.92 4.14
C THR A 101 -11.07 -6.21 5.29
N GLY A 102 -12.36 -5.99 5.05
CA GLY A 102 -13.41 -6.24 6.02
C GLY A 102 -13.61 -5.08 7.00
N GLN A 103 -13.91 -5.39 8.24
CA GLN A 103 -14.21 -4.39 9.28
C GLN A 103 -12.94 -3.81 9.90
N ARG A 104 -13.01 -2.52 10.28
CA ARG A 104 -11.92 -1.81 11.00
C ARG A 104 -11.71 -2.36 12.40
N HIS A 105 -12.78 -2.70 13.09
CA HIS A 105 -12.77 -3.27 14.43
C HIS A 105 -13.67 -4.50 14.48
N SER A 106 -13.35 -5.44 15.35
CA SER A 106 -14.24 -6.57 15.66
C SER A 106 -15.56 -6.06 16.23
N ASP A 107 -16.63 -6.80 15.98
CA ASP A 107 -17.95 -6.51 16.56
C ASP A 107 -17.83 -6.45 18.08
N ASN A 108 -18.25 -5.33 18.66
CA ASN A 108 -18.32 -5.12 20.10
C ASN A 108 -19.51 -4.22 20.45
N TRP A 109 -19.87 -4.18 21.71
CA TRP A 109 -21.04 -3.45 22.18
C TRP A 109 -20.92 -1.91 22.08
N LEU A 110 -19.70 -1.38 21.88
CA LEU A 110 -19.41 0.04 21.65
C LEU A 110 -19.37 0.38 20.16
N SER A 111 -19.38 -0.62 19.28
CA SER A 111 -19.34 -0.35 17.85
C SER A 111 -20.62 0.35 17.43
N PRO A 112 -20.54 1.47 16.68
CA PRO A 112 -21.72 2.07 16.09
C PRO A 112 -22.44 1.07 15.20
N GLU A 113 -23.74 1.27 15.03
CA GLU A 113 -24.57 0.42 14.18
C GLU A 113 -23.91 0.15 12.83
N LYS A 114 -24.08 -1.08 12.32
CA LYS A 114 -23.50 -1.56 11.04
C LYS A 114 -23.68 -0.52 9.94
N GLY A 115 -22.59 0.14 9.58
CA GLY A 115 -22.55 1.17 8.54
C GLY A 115 -21.23 1.19 7.79
N LYS A 116 -21.12 2.04 6.77
CA LYS A 116 -19.88 2.19 5.98
C LYS A 116 -18.68 2.60 6.85
N ASP A 117 -18.92 3.29 7.97
CA ASP A 117 -17.87 3.76 8.88
C ASP A 117 -17.21 2.64 9.71
N THR A 118 -17.78 1.44 9.70
CA THR A 118 -17.18 0.28 10.37
C THR A 118 -16.20 -0.49 9.48
N LEU A 119 -16.23 -0.25 8.16
CA LEU A 119 -15.33 -0.91 7.23
C LEU A 119 -13.94 -0.27 7.22
N THR A 120 -12.95 -1.08 6.91
CA THR A 120 -11.61 -0.56 6.62
C THR A 120 -11.64 0.33 5.38
N SER A 121 -10.79 1.32 5.35
CA SER A 121 -10.68 2.28 4.28
C SER A 121 -9.26 2.36 3.72
N TYR A 122 -9.13 3.00 2.58
CA TYR A 122 -7.85 3.37 2.01
C TYR A 122 -6.94 4.12 3.01
N PHE A 123 -7.53 5.04 3.79
CA PHE A 123 -6.78 5.86 4.75
C PHE A 123 -6.24 5.08 5.94
N ASP A 124 -6.89 3.99 6.33
CA ASP A 124 -6.37 3.11 7.38
C ASP A 124 -5.05 2.47 6.94
N LEU A 125 -5.00 1.95 5.72
CA LEU A 125 -3.79 1.37 5.16
C LEU A 125 -2.73 2.44 4.86
N LYS A 126 -3.14 3.60 4.31
CA LYS A 126 -2.23 4.71 4.05
C LYS A 126 -1.53 5.18 5.32
N GLY A 127 -2.25 5.29 6.43
CA GLY A 127 -1.67 5.64 7.73
C GLY A 127 -0.63 4.62 8.22
N VAL A 128 -0.85 3.34 7.97
CA VAL A 128 0.12 2.28 8.29
C VAL A 128 1.36 2.39 7.41
N LEU A 129 1.19 2.53 6.09
CA LEU A 129 2.30 2.64 5.14
C LEU A 129 3.16 3.88 5.40
N VAL A 130 2.52 5.05 5.51
CA VAL A 130 3.21 6.32 5.76
C VAL A 130 3.97 6.26 7.09
N GLY A 131 3.32 5.80 8.16
CA GLY A 131 3.97 5.65 9.46
C GLY A 131 5.15 4.65 9.46
N LEU A 132 5.11 3.63 8.60
CA LEU A 132 6.24 2.71 8.38
C LEU A 132 7.40 3.43 7.67
N LEU A 133 7.12 4.18 6.61
CA LEU A 133 8.12 4.93 5.85
C LEU A 133 8.72 6.09 6.66
N GLU A 134 7.91 6.77 7.47
CA GLU A 134 8.37 7.80 8.42
C GLU A 134 9.31 7.22 9.47
N ARG A 135 8.98 6.07 10.03
CA ARG A 135 9.85 5.36 10.99
C ARG A 135 11.20 4.97 10.38
N LEU A 136 11.25 4.76 9.07
CA LEU A 136 12.48 4.51 8.31
C LEU A 136 13.24 5.80 7.96
N GLY A 137 12.70 6.99 8.29
CA GLY A 137 13.35 8.28 8.08
C GLY A 137 13.07 8.93 6.74
N PHE A 138 12.04 8.49 6.01
CA PHE A 138 11.70 9.04 4.69
C PHE A 138 10.71 10.23 4.72
N SER A 139 10.28 10.70 5.88
CA SER A 139 9.24 11.75 6.03
C SER A 139 9.45 12.98 5.16
N SER A 140 10.68 13.49 5.08
CA SER A 140 10.99 14.73 4.37
C SER A 140 11.20 14.57 2.87
N SER A 141 11.45 13.35 2.40
CA SER A 141 11.79 13.04 1.01
C SER A 141 10.66 12.39 0.23
N LEU A 142 9.58 12.00 0.92
CA LEU A 142 8.45 11.28 0.34
C LEU A 142 7.56 12.22 -0.47
N GLN A 143 7.34 11.88 -1.74
CA GLN A 143 6.45 12.60 -2.64
C GLN A 143 5.30 11.69 -3.06
N GLU A 144 4.07 12.18 -2.95
CA GLU A 144 2.88 11.49 -3.41
C GLU A 144 2.61 11.85 -4.88
N LYS A 145 2.34 10.84 -5.70
CA LYS A 145 1.98 11.00 -7.12
C LYS A 145 0.77 10.14 -7.48
N ALA A 146 0.13 10.51 -8.57
CA ALA A 146 -0.91 9.68 -9.17
C ALA A 146 -0.33 8.31 -9.56
N LEU A 147 -1.07 7.26 -9.33
CA LEU A 147 -0.71 5.90 -9.69
C LEU A 147 -1.11 5.61 -11.13
N SER A 148 -0.24 4.92 -11.86
CA SER A 148 -0.50 4.48 -13.25
C SER A 148 -0.52 2.95 -13.39
N ASN A 149 -0.43 2.22 -12.27
CA ASN A 149 -0.37 0.77 -12.26
C ASN A 149 -1.77 0.16 -12.31
N GLN A 150 -2.08 -0.59 -13.36
CA GLN A 150 -3.40 -1.19 -13.60
C GLN A 150 -3.77 -2.35 -12.66
N LEU A 151 -2.84 -2.83 -11.83
CA LEU A 151 -3.18 -3.79 -10.76
C LEU A 151 -3.97 -3.12 -9.63
N PHE A 152 -4.10 -1.80 -9.66
CA PHE A 152 -4.94 -1.02 -8.77
C PHE A 152 -6.09 -0.38 -9.57
N GLU A 153 -7.27 -0.32 -9.00
CA GLU A 153 -8.40 0.45 -9.55
C GLU A 153 -8.11 1.95 -9.49
N ASP A 154 -7.61 2.39 -8.32
CA ASP A 154 -7.14 3.75 -8.08
C ASP A 154 -6.17 3.74 -6.89
N GLY A 155 -5.39 4.80 -6.72
CA GLY A 155 -4.44 4.88 -5.63
C GLY A 155 -3.36 5.93 -5.83
N GLN A 156 -2.27 5.75 -5.11
CA GLN A 156 -1.13 6.68 -5.11
C GLN A 156 0.19 5.92 -5.15
N ALA A 157 1.18 6.54 -5.79
CA ALA A 157 2.57 6.14 -5.72
C ALA A 157 3.34 7.05 -4.76
N PHE A 158 4.22 6.48 -3.98
CA PHE A 158 5.17 7.19 -3.13
C PHE A 158 6.56 7.11 -3.73
N GLU A 159 7.13 8.27 -4.05
CA GLU A 159 8.45 8.36 -4.64
C GLU A 159 9.46 9.00 -3.69
N VAL A 160 10.69 8.52 -3.76
CA VAL A 160 11.87 9.13 -3.16
C VAL A 160 12.94 9.26 -4.23
N HIS A 161 13.49 10.47 -4.40
CA HIS A 161 14.47 10.77 -5.46
C HIS A 161 14.01 10.32 -6.87
N LYS A 162 12.75 10.54 -7.22
CA LYS A 162 12.12 10.16 -8.49
C LYS A 162 12.07 8.64 -8.76
N LYS A 163 12.24 7.82 -7.73
CA LYS A 163 12.08 6.37 -7.80
C LYS A 163 10.84 5.97 -7.00
N THR A 164 9.97 5.18 -7.59
CA THR A 164 8.78 4.65 -6.91
C THR A 164 9.20 3.67 -5.82
N MET A 165 8.98 4.05 -4.57
CA MET A 165 9.28 3.25 -3.40
C MET A 165 8.11 2.37 -2.99
N ALA A 166 6.90 2.91 -3.07
CA ALA A 166 5.70 2.19 -2.73
C ALA A 166 4.53 2.61 -3.61
N GLU A 167 3.60 1.70 -3.81
CA GLU A 167 2.31 1.91 -4.47
C GLU A 167 1.21 1.45 -3.51
N ILE A 168 0.12 2.19 -3.42
CA ILE A 168 -1.01 1.91 -2.54
C ILE A 168 -2.31 2.24 -3.24
N GLY A 169 -3.32 1.42 -3.04
CA GLY A 169 -4.64 1.62 -3.60
C GLY A 169 -5.58 0.49 -3.23
N TRP A 170 -6.57 0.25 -4.06
CA TRP A 170 -7.48 -0.87 -3.90
C TRP A 170 -7.51 -1.75 -5.15
N ALA A 171 -7.81 -3.02 -4.90
CA ALA A 171 -7.83 -4.03 -5.95
C ALA A 171 -9.02 -3.80 -6.90
N PRO A 172 -8.80 -3.91 -8.23
CA PRO A 172 -9.86 -3.83 -9.21
C PRO A 172 -10.94 -4.90 -9.00
N ALA A 173 -12.19 -4.53 -9.30
CA ALA A 173 -13.33 -5.43 -9.17
C ALA A 173 -13.14 -6.73 -9.97
N GLU A 174 -12.49 -6.67 -11.11
CA GLU A 174 -12.17 -7.84 -11.93
C GLU A 174 -11.29 -8.86 -11.20
N LEU A 175 -10.24 -8.39 -10.50
CA LEU A 175 -9.40 -9.23 -9.67
C LEU A 175 -10.18 -9.85 -8.50
N LEU A 176 -10.97 -9.04 -7.79
CA LEU A 176 -11.75 -9.52 -6.67
C LEU A 176 -12.76 -10.59 -7.09
N ASN A 177 -13.44 -10.39 -8.22
CA ASN A 177 -14.39 -11.35 -8.76
C ASN A 177 -13.72 -12.67 -9.16
N ALA A 178 -12.53 -12.61 -9.78
CA ALA A 178 -11.79 -13.80 -10.18
C ALA A 178 -11.40 -14.70 -8.99
N PHE A 179 -11.18 -14.11 -7.82
CA PHE A 179 -10.89 -14.83 -6.57
C PHE A 179 -12.14 -15.06 -5.70
N GLY A 180 -13.33 -14.62 -6.14
CA GLY A 180 -14.57 -14.75 -5.36
C GLY A 180 -14.59 -13.90 -4.10
N ILE A 181 -13.82 -12.82 -4.06
CA ILE A 181 -13.73 -11.90 -2.91
C ILE A 181 -14.86 -10.86 -3.00
N LYS A 182 -15.63 -10.71 -1.93
CA LYS A 182 -16.80 -9.85 -1.87
C LYS A 182 -16.51 -8.46 -1.28
N ASN A 183 -15.58 -8.40 -0.34
CA ASN A 183 -15.20 -7.16 0.34
C ASN A 183 -14.15 -6.39 -0.46
N PRO A 184 -14.15 -5.05 -0.36
CA PRO A 184 -13.03 -4.26 -0.87
C PRO A 184 -11.71 -4.69 -0.24
N VAL A 185 -10.66 -4.74 -1.04
CA VAL A 185 -9.30 -5.05 -0.60
C VAL A 185 -8.42 -3.84 -0.89
N TYR A 186 -7.90 -3.24 0.17
CA TYR A 186 -6.88 -2.19 0.08
C TYR A 186 -5.52 -2.84 0.27
N TYR A 187 -4.57 -2.51 -0.59
CA TYR A 187 -3.22 -3.06 -0.47
C TYR A 187 -2.14 -2.07 -0.88
N ALA A 188 -0.94 -2.29 -0.37
CA ALA A 188 0.24 -1.53 -0.70
C ALA A 188 1.38 -2.48 -1.04
N VAL A 189 2.16 -2.13 -2.06
CA VAL A 189 3.37 -2.85 -2.44
C VAL A 189 4.56 -1.91 -2.26
N VAL A 190 5.56 -2.35 -1.51
CA VAL A 190 6.79 -1.59 -1.24
C VAL A 190 7.97 -2.32 -1.89
N ASN A 191 8.73 -1.61 -2.70
CA ASN A 191 10.01 -2.09 -3.23
C ASN A 191 11.03 -2.09 -2.09
N TRP A 192 11.22 -3.27 -1.47
CA TRP A 192 12.06 -3.40 -0.29
C TRP A 192 13.54 -3.28 -0.59
N ASP A 193 13.99 -3.69 -1.77
CA ASP A 193 15.38 -3.49 -2.19
C ASP A 193 15.71 -2.01 -2.29
N LEU A 194 14.81 -1.20 -2.86
CA LEU A 194 14.96 0.26 -2.92
C LEU A 194 14.96 0.89 -1.53
N VAL A 195 14.10 0.42 -0.63
CA VAL A 195 14.10 0.86 0.78
C VAL A 195 15.46 0.62 1.40
N MET A 196 16.02 -0.58 1.26
CA MET A 196 17.33 -0.95 1.84
C MET A 196 18.48 -0.14 1.24
N ASP A 197 18.45 0.11 -0.08
CA ASP A 197 19.46 0.97 -0.75
C ASP A 197 19.43 2.41 -0.20
N LEU A 198 18.22 2.96 -0.07
CA LEU A 198 18.06 4.35 0.39
C LEU A 198 18.30 4.52 1.89
N LEU A 199 18.05 3.50 2.71
CA LEU A 199 18.33 3.55 4.15
C LEU A 199 19.80 3.80 4.47
N THR A 200 20.72 3.37 3.60
CA THR A 200 22.16 3.64 3.78
C THR A 200 22.50 5.13 3.74
N ARG A 201 21.60 5.95 3.19
CA ARG A 201 21.78 7.40 3.02
C ARG A 201 20.98 8.23 4.03
N VAL A 202 20.09 7.59 4.80
CA VAL A 202 19.31 8.25 5.84
C VAL A 202 20.21 8.56 7.01
N LYS A 203 20.31 9.85 7.37
CA LYS A 203 20.98 10.30 8.57
C LYS A 203 19.94 10.54 9.67
N ILE A 204 20.14 9.89 10.81
CA ILE A 204 19.34 10.16 12.01
C ILE A 204 20.05 11.27 12.75
N GLU A 205 19.39 12.45 12.84
CA GLU A 205 19.91 13.60 13.57
C GLU A 205 19.07 13.84 14.82
N TYR A 206 19.74 13.97 15.96
CA TYR A 206 19.08 14.40 17.17
C TYR A 206 18.82 15.92 17.11
N SER A 207 17.60 16.32 17.42
CA SER A 207 17.26 17.72 17.64
C SER A 207 16.61 17.89 19.00
N GLU A 208 16.98 18.94 19.72
CA GLU A 208 16.31 19.27 20.97
C GLU A 208 14.83 19.57 20.75
N LEU A 209 14.02 19.14 21.69
CA LEU A 209 12.59 19.49 21.68
C LEU A 209 12.43 21.00 21.80
N PRO A 210 11.60 21.63 20.95
CA PRO A 210 11.37 23.06 21.03
C PRO A 210 10.74 23.43 22.36
N LYS A 211 11.32 24.43 23.04
CA LYS A 211 10.81 24.95 24.32
C LYS A 211 9.57 25.83 24.16
N ALA A 212 9.32 26.32 22.93
CA ALA A 212 8.15 27.12 22.61
C ALA A 212 6.93 26.25 22.33
N PHE A 213 5.77 26.69 22.81
CA PHE A 213 4.50 26.01 22.52
C PHE A 213 4.08 26.19 21.06
N ALA A 214 3.59 25.15 20.43
CA ALA A 214 2.99 25.23 19.11
C ALA A 214 1.61 25.90 19.19
N THR A 215 1.31 26.76 18.22
CA THR A 215 -0.01 27.40 18.06
C THR A 215 -0.69 26.79 16.84
N ARG A 216 -1.94 26.32 17.02
CA ARG A 216 -2.78 25.86 15.93
C ARG A 216 -3.54 27.01 15.30
N ARG A 217 -3.61 27.04 13.98
CA ARG A 217 -4.42 27.94 13.18
C ARG A 217 -5.23 27.14 12.19
N ASP A 218 -6.52 27.41 12.10
CA ASP A 218 -7.44 26.78 11.16
C ASP A 218 -7.74 27.77 10.03
N PHE A 219 -7.75 27.27 8.81
CA PHE A 219 -8.07 28.03 7.61
C PHE A 219 -9.24 27.35 6.91
N SER A 220 -10.23 28.14 6.49
CA SER A 220 -11.28 27.72 5.58
C SER A 220 -10.96 28.27 4.19
N LEU A 221 -10.78 27.37 3.22
CA LEU A 221 -10.39 27.73 1.88
C LEU A 221 -11.49 27.29 0.90
N LEU A 222 -11.92 28.21 0.05
CA LEU A 222 -12.73 27.88 -1.12
C LEU A 222 -11.78 27.62 -2.30
N ILE A 223 -11.78 26.40 -2.80
CA ILE A 223 -10.84 25.95 -3.83
C ILE A 223 -11.57 25.20 -4.92
N ASP A 224 -10.97 25.14 -6.11
CA ASP A 224 -11.43 24.29 -7.19
C ASP A 224 -11.26 22.80 -6.83
N GLN A 225 -12.23 21.97 -7.25
CA GLN A 225 -12.22 20.53 -6.99
C GLN A 225 -11.00 19.80 -7.56
N GLN A 226 -10.33 20.38 -8.56
CA GLN A 226 -9.10 19.83 -9.14
C GLN A 226 -7.86 20.06 -8.25
N VAL A 227 -7.94 20.94 -7.25
CA VAL A 227 -6.81 21.24 -6.36
C VAL A 227 -6.70 20.19 -5.27
N SER A 228 -5.65 19.38 -5.32
CA SER A 228 -5.42 18.34 -4.31
C SER A 228 -4.92 18.94 -3.00
N PHE A 229 -5.26 18.28 -1.87
CA PHE A 229 -4.70 18.63 -0.57
C PHE A 229 -3.15 18.54 -0.54
N ALA A 230 -2.56 17.60 -1.28
CA ALA A 230 -1.11 17.48 -1.39
C ALA A 230 -0.47 18.75 -1.97
N SER A 231 -1.11 19.38 -2.97
CA SER A 231 -0.66 20.65 -3.55
C SER A 231 -0.73 21.78 -2.53
N LEU A 232 -1.84 21.91 -1.79
CA LEU A 232 -2.00 22.92 -0.74
C LEU A 232 -0.97 22.74 0.38
N ARG A 233 -0.79 21.50 0.84
CA ARG A 233 0.22 21.16 1.85
C ARG A 233 1.63 21.53 1.38
N SER A 234 1.96 21.24 0.12
CA SER A 234 3.26 21.57 -0.46
C SER A 234 3.51 23.06 -0.48
N VAL A 235 2.53 23.87 -0.94
CA VAL A 235 2.62 25.34 -0.97
C VAL A 235 2.81 25.91 0.45
N ALA A 236 2.01 25.45 1.40
CA ALA A 236 2.10 25.89 2.79
C ALA A 236 3.48 25.59 3.41
N LEU A 237 3.98 24.35 3.23
CA LEU A 237 5.30 23.95 3.73
C LEU A 237 6.45 24.69 3.05
N GLN A 238 6.27 25.12 1.79
CA GLN A 238 7.27 25.93 1.09
C GLN A 238 7.27 27.38 1.56
N ALA A 239 6.12 27.93 1.96
CA ALA A 239 5.99 29.31 2.41
C ALA A 239 6.79 29.57 3.70
N ASP A 240 6.77 28.65 4.64
CA ASP A 240 7.59 28.76 5.86
C ASP A 240 8.00 27.39 6.42
N ARG A 241 9.22 27.00 6.10
CA ARG A 241 9.79 25.73 6.57
C ARG A 241 10.31 25.77 8.03
N LYS A 242 10.49 26.96 8.59
CA LYS A 242 11.07 27.11 9.95
C LYS A 242 10.00 27.09 11.03
N ILE A 243 8.91 27.82 10.81
CA ILE A 243 7.85 28.02 11.79
C ILE A 243 6.75 26.97 11.62
N LEU A 244 6.36 26.66 10.37
CA LEU A 244 5.30 25.71 10.10
C LEU A 244 5.76 24.27 10.39
N LYS A 245 5.13 23.63 11.38
CA LYS A 245 5.48 22.27 11.81
C LYS A 245 4.68 21.19 11.12
N SER A 246 3.39 21.43 10.94
CA SER A 246 2.49 20.46 10.31
C SER A 246 1.32 21.14 9.60
N VAL A 247 0.81 20.51 8.57
CA VAL A 247 -0.41 20.89 7.85
C VAL A 247 -1.28 19.66 7.80
N GLY A 248 -2.50 19.76 8.32
CA GLY A 248 -3.48 18.68 8.33
C GLY A 248 -4.79 19.11 7.68
N LEU A 249 -5.57 18.17 7.23
CA LEU A 249 -6.94 18.35 6.75
C LEU A 249 -7.86 17.73 7.80
N PHE A 250 -8.85 18.46 8.28
CA PHE A 250 -9.78 17.96 9.30
C PHE A 250 -11.23 17.95 8.82
N ASP A 251 -11.55 18.71 7.78
CA ASP A 251 -12.89 18.74 7.23
C ASP A 251 -12.88 19.11 5.73
N VAL A 252 -13.79 18.50 4.96
CA VAL A 252 -14.03 18.80 3.55
C VAL A 252 -15.54 18.92 3.38
N TYR A 253 -15.99 20.11 3.04
CA TYR A 253 -17.40 20.36 2.73
C TYR A 253 -17.62 20.44 1.22
N GLU A 254 -18.38 19.50 0.68
CA GLU A 254 -18.83 19.48 -0.70
C GLU A 254 -20.32 19.88 -0.72
N GLY A 255 -20.58 21.19 -0.66
CA GLY A 255 -21.93 21.74 -0.73
C GLY A 255 -22.39 21.90 -2.17
N LYS A 256 -23.71 21.72 -2.41
CA LYS A 256 -24.33 22.28 -3.63
C LYS A 256 -24.38 23.78 -3.44
N ASN A 257 -23.63 24.53 -4.25
CA ASN A 257 -23.92 25.96 -4.48
C ASN A 257 -25.14 26.11 -5.32
#